data_055a0d6b64109a1bb0b09b08204a6009
#
_entry.id   055a0d6b64109a1bb0b09b08204a6009
#
_cell.length_a   1.000
_cell.length_b   1.000
_cell.length_c   1.000
_cell.angle_alpha   90.00
_cell.angle_beta   90.00
_cell.angle_gamma   90.00
#
_symmetry.space_group_name_H-M   'P 1'
#
loop_
_entity.id
_entity.type
_entity.pdbx_description
1 polymer ?
#
loop_
_entity_poly.entity_id
_entity_poly.type
_entity_poly.pdbx_seq_one_letter_code
_entity_poly.pdbx_strand_id
1 'polypeptide(L)'
;RSVSRGLGDVYKRQAYNDLLAGELKGAMAVFKRYFLSDTANQADLLLAITTESSDCALSVVEQPPLDGTKIALWAYLQTNVQTQVLHNGLFEVKHNAYRHLWGGSVFNRAANSEYQTRLLLNDYAMQLMEQGCKLADNCIRTWFFVQNVDVNYAGVVKARNEVFVTQNLTEKTHYIASTGIGGRHADPKVLVQMDTYAVAGLKPEQIHFLYAPTHLNPTYEYGVSFERGTYVDYGDRRQVFISGTASINNKGEVVYPGDIRRQ
;
A
#
# COMPACT_ATOMS: atom_id res chain seq x y z
N ARG A 1 27.56 21.83 -1.45
CA ARG A 1 26.09 21.58 -1.37
C ARG A 1 25.70 20.10 -1.38
N SER A 2 26.53 19.14 -1.81
CA SER A 2 26.16 17.72 -1.90
C SER A 2 26.51 16.87 -0.67
N VAL A 3 27.49 17.26 0.10
CA VAL A 3 28.04 16.43 1.21
C VAL A 3 27.07 16.28 2.39
N SER A 4 26.28 17.31 2.72
CA SER A 4 25.31 17.24 3.82
C SER A 4 24.04 16.44 3.47
N ARG A 5 23.75 16.22 2.19
CA ARG A 5 22.56 15.48 1.74
C ARG A 5 22.78 13.95 1.75
N GLY A 6 23.99 13.50 1.39
CA GLY A 6 24.33 12.07 1.43
C GLY A 6 24.54 11.53 2.84
N LEU A 7 24.97 12.36 3.78
CA LEU A 7 25.19 11.95 5.18
C LEU A 7 23.88 11.54 5.86
N GLY A 8 22.77 12.26 5.64
CA GLY A 8 21.46 11.91 6.23
C GLY A 8 20.97 10.52 5.83
N ASP A 9 21.18 10.12 4.59
CA ASP A 9 20.76 8.82 4.06
C ASP A 9 21.65 7.68 4.59
N VAL A 10 22.94 7.93 4.73
CA VAL A 10 23.91 7.00 5.35
C VAL A 10 23.55 6.74 6.81
N TYR A 11 23.23 7.77 7.60
CA TYR A 11 22.84 7.62 9.00
C TYR A 11 21.53 6.83 9.16
N LYS A 12 20.53 7.07 8.31
CA LYS A 12 19.26 6.32 8.35
C LYS A 12 19.47 4.85 8.00
N ARG A 13 20.29 4.56 7.00
CA ARG A 13 20.67 3.18 6.65
C ARG A 13 21.42 2.50 7.80
N GLN A 14 22.37 3.21 8.41
CA GLN A 14 23.11 2.69 9.57
C GLN A 14 22.16 2.41 10.73
N ALA A 15 21.28 3.33 11.10
CA ALA A 15 20.29 3.14 12.16
C ALA A 15 19.38 1.93 11.89
N TYR A 16 18.95 1.73 10.64
CA TYR A 16 18.17 0.55 10.26
C TYR A 16 18.99 -0.74 10.43
N ASN A 17 20.24 -0.76 10.00
CA ASN A 17 21.13 -1.92 10.16
C ASN A 17 21.42 -2.22 11.63
N ASP A 18 21.61 -1.18 12.45
CA ASP A 18 21.84 -1.31 13.89
C ASP A 18 20.63 -1.92 14.61
N LEU A 19 19.41 -1.55 14.21
CA LEU A 19 18.18 -2.17 14.70
C LEU A 19 18.10 -3.66 14.35
N LEU A 20 18.44 -4.04 13.11
CA LEU A 20 18.45 -5.44 12.67
C LEU A 20 19.58 -6.25 13.35
N ALA A 21 20.70 -5.63 13.67
CA ALA A 21 21.79 -6.28 14.40
C ALA A 21 21.50 -6.42 15.90
N GLY A 22 20.67 -5.54 16.46
CA GLY A 22 20.33 -5.45 17.88
C GLY A 22 18.92 -5.92 18.23
N GLU A 23 18.02 -4.98 18.47
CA GLU A 23 16.66 -5.22 18.98
C GLU A 23 15.79 -6.10 18.07
N LEU A 24 16.01 -6.03 16.76
CA LEU A 24 15.26 -6.77 15.74
C LEU A 24 16.07 -7.94 15.14
N LYS A 25 17.02 -8.47 15.90
CA LYS A 25 17.87 -9.58 15.44
C LYS A 25 17.04 -10.79 15.03
N GLY A 26 17.30 -11.26 13.80
CA GLY A 26 16.56 -12.37 13.18
C GLY A 26 15.25 -11.97 12.50
N ALA A 27 14.88 -10.68 12.51
CA ALA A 27 13.79 -10.18 11.71
C ALA A 27 14.26 -9.90 10.27
N MET A 28 13.40 -10.24 9.31
CA MET A 28 13.61 -9.95 7.90
C MET A 28 12.60 -8.88 7.44
N ALA A 29 13.05 -7.94 6.63
CA ALA A 29 12.12 -7.05 5.96
C ALA A 29 11.33 -7.85 4.91
N VAL A 30 10.01 -7.75 4.95
CA VAL A 30 9.12 -8.38 3.98
C VAL A 30 8.50 -7.38 3.03
N PHE A 31 8.43 -6.13 3.46
CA PHE A 31 8.02 -4.99 2.64
C PHE A 31 8.76 -3.73 3.08
N LYS A 32 9.25 -2.95 2.12
CA LYS A 32 9.85 -1.64 2.34
C LYS A 32 9.18 -0.60 1.46
N ARG A 33 8.86 0.57 2.03
CA ARG A 33 8.40 1.73 1.27
C ARG A 33 9.32 2.90 1.56
N TYR A 34 9.96 3.41 0.52
CA TYR A 34 10.77 4.61 0.57
C TYR A 34 9.95 5.80 0.10
N PHE A 35 9.95 6.84 0.92
CA PHE A 35 9.38 8.14 0.60
C PHE A 35 10.53 9.07 0.25
N LEU A 36 10.54 9.55 -0.99
CA LEU A 36 11.60 10.39 -1.53
C LEU A 36 11.12 11.83 -1.71
N SER A 37 12.01 12.81 -1.51
CA SER A 37 11.70 14.20 -1.78
C SER A 37 11.75 14.55 -3.28
N ASP A 38 12.41 13.73 -4.09
CA ASP A 38 12.65 13.95 -5.51
C ASP A 38 13.01 12.61 -6.17
N THR A 39 12.00 11.89 -6.64
CA THR A 39 12.20 10.57 -7.25
C THR A 39 12.99 10.64 -8.55
N ALA A 40 12.84 11.70 -9.33
CA ALA A 40 13.55 11.86 -10.61
C ALA A 40 15.08 11.84 -10.44
N ASN A 41 15.58 12.37 -9.32
CA ASN A 41 17.02 12.44 -9.04
C ASN A 41 17.51 11.40 -8.02
N GLN A 42 16.62 10.70 -7.31
CA GLN A 42 16.99 9.83 -6.20
C GLN A 42 16.65 8.36 -6.43
N ALA A 43 15.64 8.04 -7.25
CA ALA A 43 15.13 6.68 -7.37
C ALA A 43 16.17 5.70 -7.91
N ASP A 44 16.88 6.04 -8.98
CA ASP A 44 17.90 5.17 -9.57
C ASP A 44 19.05 4.85 -8.61
N LEU A 45 19.50 5.86 -7.86
CA LEU A 45 20.54 5.69 -6.84
C LEU A 45 20.07 4.78 -5.70
N LEU A 46 18.83 4.96 -5.26
CA LEU A 46 18.21 4.12 -4.23
C LEU A 46 18.07 2.68 -4.72
N LEU A 47 17.53 2.48 -5.92
CA LEU A 47 17.31 1.17 -6.49
C LEU A 47 18.62 0.41 -6.69
N ALA A 48 19.69 1.07 -7.16
CA ALA A 48 21.02 0.48 -7.30
C ALA A 48 21.57 -0.05 -5.96
N ILE A 49 21.27 0.65 -4.85
CA ILE A 49 21.74 0.24 -3.52
C ILE A 49 20.85 -0.87 -2.94
N THR A 50 19.53 -0.83 -3.20
CA THR A 50 18.56 -1.76 -2.61
C THR A 50 18.49 -3.10 -3.34
N THR A 51 18.75 -3.15 -4.66
CA THR A 51 18.77 -4.40 -5.43
C THR A 51 19.90 -5.34 -5.03
N GLU A 52 20.97 -4.84 -4.47
CA GLU A 52 22.08 -5.65 -3.98
C GLU A 52 21.80 -6.34 -2.63
N SER A 53 20.75 -5.96 -1.91
CA SER A 53 20.52 -6.42 -0.53
C SER A 53 19.09 -6.73 -0.13
N SER A 54 18.09 -6.68 -1.03
CA SER A 54 16.70 -6.76 -0.61
C SER A 54 15.92 -7.91 -1.21
N ASP A 55 15.77 -8.97 -0.43
CA ASP A 55 14.77 -10.01 -0.65
C ASP A 55 13.45 -9.58 0.03
N CYS A 56 12.84 -8.51 -0.43
CA CYS A 56 11.54 -8.03 0.05
C CYS A 56 10.77 -7.29 -1.05
N ALA A 57 9.45 -7.20 -0.89
CA ALA A 57 8.66 -6.31 -1.74
C ALA A 57 9.08 -4.85 -1.51
N LEU A 58 9.26 -4.09 -2.60
CA LEU A 58 9.81 -2.74 -2.56
C LEU A 58 8.84 -1.74 -3.19
N SER A 59 8.56 -0.67 -2.47
CA SER A 59 7.82 0.50 -2.95
C SER A 59 8.68 1.76 -2.88
N VAL A 60 8.67 2.55 -3.94
CA VAL A 60 9.37 3.85 -4.01
C VAL A 60 8.38 4.90 -4.49
N VAL A 61 8.16 5.94 -3.70
CA VAL A 61 7.18 6.98 -4.00
C VAL A 61 7.72 8.36 -3.66
N GLU A 62 7.44 9.34 -4.51
CA GLU A 62 7.70 10.74 -4.18
C GLU A 62 6.59 11.26 -3.28
N GLN A 63 6.94 11.37 -2.03
CA GLN A 63 6.23 12.12 -0.99
C GLN A 63 7.29 12.71 -0.07
N PRO A 64 7.59 14.00 -0.19
CA PRO A 64 8.65 14.64 0.59
C PRO A 64 8.39 14.47 2.10
N PRO A 65 9.37 13.95 2.87
CA PRO A 65 9.23 13.85 4.32
C PRO A 65 9.02 15.23 4.96
N LEU A 66 8.07 15.31 5.92
CA LEU A 66 7.69 16.58 6.56
C LEU A 66 8.80 17.21 7.40
N ASP A 67 9.76 16.42 7.87
CA ASP A 67 10.94 16.88 8.62
C ASP A 67 12.01 17.53 7.73
N GLY A 68 11.75 17.66 6.42
CA GLY A 68 12.67 18.23 5.43
C GLY A 68 13.83 17.30 5.03
N THR A 69 13.86 16.07 5.52
CA THR A 69 14.83 15.07 5.07
C THR A 69 14.54 14.63 3.62
N LYS A 70 15.53 14.02 2.96
CA LYS A 70 15.41 13.63 1.55
C LYS A 70 14.76 12.27 1.37
N ILE A 71 14.80 11.44 2.40
CA ILE A 71 14.30 10.07 2.38
C ILE A 71 13.70 9.72 3.73
N ALA A 72 12.59 8.99 3.69
CA ALA A 72 12.06 8.25 4.85
C ALA A 72 11.81 6.81 4.45
N LEU A 73 11.95 5.89 5.40
CA LEU A 73 11.71 4.46 5.20
C LEU A 73 10.62 3.99 6.17
N TRP A 74 9.61 3.33 5.61
CA TRP A 74 8.71 2.47 6.36
C TRP A 74 9.01 1.01 5.97
N ALA A 75 9.30 0.18 6.96
CA ALA A 75 9.61 -1.23 6.76
C ALA A 75 8.70 -2.11 7.61
N TYR A 76 8.16 -3.16 7.02
CA TYR A 76 7.47 -4.23 7.72
C TYR A 76 8.41 -5.42 7.87
N LEU A 77 8.63 -5.82 9.12
CA LEU A 77 9.59 -6.86 9.46
C LEU A 77 8.86 -8.05 10.11
N GLN A 78 9.31 -9.25 9.80
CA GLN A 78 8.83 -10.48 10.41
C GLN A 78 9.98 -11.40 10.78
N THR A 79 9.78 -12.20 11.83
CA THR A 79 10.66 -13.30 12.24
C THR A 79 10.07 -14.64 11.82
N ASN A 80 10.89 -15.67 11.74
CA ASN A 80 10.48 -17.06 11.46
C ASN A 80 9.67 -17.19 10.16
N VAL A 81 10.17 -16.57 9.10
CA VAL A 81 9.54 -16.58 7.77
C VAL A 81 10.41 -17.25 6.73
N GLN A 82 9.76 -17.80 5.71
CA GLN A 82 10.40 -18.19 4.46
C GLN A 82 9.91 -17.26 3.37
N THR A 83 10.80 -16.75 2.56
CA THR A 83 10.51 -15.72 1.56
C THR A 83 10.91 -16.15 0.17
N GLN A 84 10.16 -15.71 -0.85
CA GLN A 84 10.54 -15.87 -2.25
C GLN A 84 9.89 -14.81 -3.13
N VAL A 85 10.57 -14.42 -4.20
CA VAL A 85 9.97 -13.67 -5.30
C VAL A 85 9.25 -14.66 -6.22
N LEU A 86 7.97 -14.41 -6.49
CA LEU A 86 7.19 -15.22 -7.41
C LEU A 86 7.42 -14.77 -8.86
N HIS A 87 7.21 -15.67 -9.82
CA HIS A 87 7.42 -15.40 -11.26
C HIS A 87 6.55 -14.24 -11.78
N ASN A 88 5.41 -13.97 -11.13
CA ASN A 88 4.49 -12.89 -11.48
C ASN A 88 4.80 -11.56 -10.78
N GLY A 89 5.94 -11.46 -10.08
CA GLY A 89 6.42 -10.24 -9.43
C GLY A 89 5.90 -10.01 -8.01
N LEU A 90 4.98 -10.82 -7.50
CA LEU A 90 4.60 -10.78 -6.09
C LEU A 90 5.73 -11.34 -5.21
N PHE A 91 5.86 -10.79 -4.03
CA PHE A 91 6.76 -11.29 -2.99
C PHE A 91 5.96 -12.12 -1.99
N GLU A 92 6.31 -13.41 -1.88
CA GLU A 92 5.66 -14.34 -0.97
C GLU A 92 6.45 -14.46 0.33
N VAL A 93 5.71 -14.42 1.45
CA VAL A 93 6.23 -14.67 2.79
C VAL A 93 5.39 -15.77 3.43
N LYS A 94 6.02 -16.91 3.71
CA LYS A 94 5.37 -18.03 4.42
C LYS A 94 5.61 -17.91 5.90
N HIS A 95 4.53 -17.91 6.66
CA HIS A 95 4.56 -17.94 8.12
C HIS A 95 3.41 -18.80 8.64
N ASN A 96 3.75 -19.84 9.40
CA ASN A 96 2.78 -20.85 9.83
C ASN A 96 2.02 -21.45 8.63
N ALA A 97 0.69 -21.49 8.68
CA ALA A 97 -0.16 -22.00 7.61
C ALA A 97 -0.51 -20.96 6.54
N TYR A 98 0.02 -19.74 6.63
CA TYR A 98 -0.37 -18.62 5.77
C TYR A 98 0.73 -18.26 4.78
N ARG A 99 0.30 -17.83 3.60
CA ARG A 99 1.16 -17.21 2.59
C ARG A 99 0.76 -15.75 2.44
N HIS A 100 1.63 -14.85 2.84
CA HIS A 100 1.46 -13.40 2.70
C HIS A 100 2.03 -12.96 1.34
N LEU A 101 1.22 -12.33 0.53
CA LEU A 101 1.56 -11.91 -0.84
C LEU A 101 1.63 -10.39 -0.89
N TRP A 102 2.81 -9.86 -1.15
CA TRP A 102 3.07 -8.43 -1.21
C TRP A 102 3.38 -8.00 -2.64
N GLY A 103 2.78 -6.89 -3.08
CA GLY A 103 3.16 -6.18 -4.29
C GLY A 103 3.60 -4.76 -3.94
N GLY A 104 4.71 -4.32 -4.50
CA GLY A 104 5.23 -2.97 -4.28
C GLY A 104 5.56 -2.26 -5.57
N SER A 105 5.28 -0.96 -5.66
CA SER A 105 5.52 -0.11 -6.82
C SER A 105 4.99 -0.67 -8.14
N VAL A 106 3.81 -1.28 -8.13
CA VAL A 106 3.20 -1.78 -9.36
C VAL A 106 2.64 -0.61 -10.16
N PHE A 107 3.01 -0.49 -11.43
CA PHE A 107 2.59 0.60 -12.30
C PHE A 107 2.54 0.19 -13.78
N ASN A 108 1.90 1.01 -14.60
CA ASN A 108 1.95 0.95 -16.06
C ASN A 108 1.92 2.36 -16.66
N ARG A 109 1.99 2.46 -17.99
CA ARG A 109 2.06 3.73 -18.74
C ARG A 109 0.87 3.91 -19.70
N ALA A 110 -0.29 3.34 -19.35
CA ALA A 110 -1.50 3.54 -20.14
C ALA A 110 -1.92 5.03 -20.20
N ALA A 111 -2.83 5.35 -21.10
CA ALA A 111 -3.10 6.72 -21.53
C ALA A 111 -3.53 7.70 -20.41
N ASN A 112 -4.22 7.24 -19.38
CA ASN A 112 -4.73 8.05 -18.27
C ASN A 112 -4.89 7.24 -16.98
N SER A 113 -5.21 7.91 -15.88
CA SER A 113 -5.36 7.31 -14.56
C SER A 113 -6.44 6.21 -14.49
N GLU A 114 -7.52 6.36 -15.25
CA GLU A 114 -8.59 5.35 -15.33
C GLU A 114 -8.05 4.05 -15.96
N TYR A 115 -7.42 4.13 -17.14
CA TYR A 115 -6.85 2.95 -17.79
C TYR A 115 -5.71 2.34 -16.99
N GLN A 116 -4.85 3.18 -16.41
CA GLN A 116 -3.77 2.67 -15.54
C GLN A 116 -4.33 1.88 -14.36
N THR A 117 -5.33 2.40 -13.66
CA THR A 117 -5.94 1.72 -12.52
C THR A 117 -6.67 0.44 -12.94
N ARG A 118 -7.38 0.45 -14.07
CA ARG A 118 -8.07 -0.74 -14.57
C ARG A 118 -7.09 -1.86 -14.86
N LEU A 119 -5.97 -1.57 -15.52
CA LEU A 119 -4.92 -2.54 -15.79
C LEU A 119 -4.27 -3.05 -14.51
N LEU A 120 -3.89 -2.15 -13.58
CA LEU A 120 -3.30 -2.53 -12.31
C LEU A 120 -4.17 -3.53 -11.53
N LEU A 121 -5.46 -3.26 -11.43
CA LEU A 121 -6.38 -4.12 -10.68
C LEU A 121 -6.65 -5.45 -11.39
N ASN A 122 -6.79 -5.45 -12.72
CA ASN A 122 -6.99 -6.68 -13.49
C ASN A 122 -5.73 -7.55 -13.45
N ASP A 123 -4.56 -6.98 -13.66
CA ASP A 123 -3.30 -7.71 -13.59
C ASP A 123 -3.08 -8.29 -12.17
N TYR A 124 -3.40 -7.51 -11.14
CA TYR A 124 -3.31 -8.01 -9.76
C TYR A 124 -4.30 -9.15 -9.48
N ALA A 125 -5.54 -9.06 -9.98
CA ALA A 125 -6.51 -10.14 -9.86
C ALA A 125 -6.02 -11.42 -10.55
N MET A 126 -5.36 -11.32 -11.71
CA MET A 126 -4.72 -12.44 -12.40
C MET A 126 -3.54 -13.01 -11.60
N GLN A 127 -2.66 -12.16 -11.09
CA GLN A 127 -1.54 -12.58 -10.23
C GLN A 127 -2.03 -13.35 -8.99
N LEU A 128 -3.12 -12.91 -8.36
CA LEU A 128 -3.74 -13.61 -7.24
C LEU A 128 -4.33 -14.96 -7.68
N MET A 129 -5.00 -15.01 -8.82
CA MET A 129 -5.59 -16.24 -9.35
C MET A 129 -4.53 -17.33 -9.61
N GLU A 130 -3.35 -16.95 -10.13
CA GLU A 130 -2.21 -17.86 -10.29
C GLU A 130 -1.72 -18.45 -8.97
N GLN A 131 -1.98 -17.74 -7.86
CA GLN A 131 -1.64 -18.20 -6.51
C GLN A 131 -2.78 -18.94 -5.81
N GLY A 132 -3.87 -19.26 -6.53
CA GLY A 132 -5.08 -19.89 -5.98
C GLY A 132 -5.89 -18.95 -5.09
N CYS A 133 -5.75 -17.63 -5.27
CA CYS A 133 -6.40 -16.57 -4.51
C CYS A 133 -7.39 -15.80 -5.39
N LYS A 134 -8.30 -15.06 -4.74
CA LYS A 134 -9.21 -14.11 -5.40
C LYS A 134 -9.06 -12.73 -4.78
N LEU A 135 -9.30 -11.71 -5.58
CA LEU A 135 -9.25 -10.33 -5.11
C LEU A 135 -10.20 -10.10 -3.93
N ALA A 136 -11.43 -10.58 -4.03
CA ALA A 136 -12.44 -10.44 -2.98
C ALA A 136 -12.09 -11.21 -1.70
N ASP A 137 -11.58 -12.44 -1.82
CA ASP A 137 -11.43 -13.34 -0.67
C ASP A 137 -10.08 -13.17 0.06
N ASN A 138 -9.06 -12.67 -0.63
CA ASN A 138 -7.68 -12.72 -0.14
C ASN A 138 -7.00 -11.36 -0.02
N CYS A 139 -7.42 -10.34 -0.80
CA CYS A 139 -6.81 -9.01 -0.74
C CYS A 139 -7.25 -8.28 0.54
N ILE A 140 -6.30 -8.01 1.40
CA ILE A 140 -6.55 -7.34 2.69
C ILE A 140 -6.38 -5.83 2.56
N ARG A 141 -5.41 -5.38 1.75
CA ARG A 141 -5.04 -3.98 1.71
C ARG A 141 -4.50 -3.55 0.35
N THR A 142 -4.90 -2.35 -0.10
CA THR A 142 -4.29 -1.65 -1.25
C THR A 142 -3.91 -0.22 -0.89
N TRP A 143 -2.87 0.30 -1.52
CA TRP A 143 -2.46 1.71 -1.47
C TRP A 143 -2.30 2.20 -2.90
N PHE A 144 -2.96 3.31 -3.23
CA PHE A 144 -2.82 3.98 -4.51
C PHE A 144 -2.11 5.32 -4.29
N PHE A 145 -0.97 5.50 -4.95
CA PHE A 145 -0.26 6.75 -5.02
C PHE A 145 -0.57 7.41 -6.35
N VAL A 146 -1.20 8.58 -6.28
CA VAL A 146 -1.80 9.23 -7.44
C VAL A 146 -1.10 10.56 -7.71
N GLN A 147 -0.50 10.68 -8.89
CA GLN A 147 0.11 11.94 -9.33
C GLN A 147 -0.99 12.98 -9.54
N ASN A 148 -0.79 14.21 -9.02
CA ASN A 148 -1.79 15.27 -9.10
C ASN A 148 -3.19 14.74 -8.72
N VAL A 149 -3.33 14.35 -7.47
CA VAL A 149 -4.51 13.63 -6.95
C VAL A 149 -5.82 14.34 -7.29
N ASP A 150 -5.87 15.66 -7.26
CA ASP A 150 -7.08 16.46 -7.58
C ASP A 150 -7.55 16.28 -9.05
N VAL A 151 -6.63 15.93 -9.95
CA VAL A 151 -6.94 15.72 -11.38
C VAL A 151 -7.18 14.24 -11.67
N ASN A 152 -6.36 13.35 -11.12
CA ASN A 152 -6.30 11.95 -11.54
C ASN A 152 -7.13 11.00 -10.67
N TYR A 153 -7.55 11.41 -9.46
CA TYR A 153 -8.24 10.51 -8.53
C TYR A 153 -9.63 10.07 -9.01
N ALA A 154 -10.34 10.91 -9.75
CA ALA A 154 -11.63 10.54 -10.34
C ALA A 154 -11.52 9.33 -11.27
N GLY A 155 -10.46 9.24 -12.09
CA GLY A 155 -10.18 8.08 -12.93
C GLY A 155 -9.89 6.81 -12.12
N VAL A 156 -9.15 6.94 -11.02
CA VAL A 156 -8.88 5.84 -10.09
C VAL A 156 -10.19 5.29 -9.49
N VAL A 157 -11.06 6.17 -9.00
CA VAL A 157 -12.34 5.79 -8.41
C VAL A 157 -13.22 5.08 -9.43
N LYS A 158 -13.36 5.65 -10.64
CA LYS A 158 -14.18 5.06 -11.71
C LYS A 158 -13.72 3.65 -12.06
N ALA A 159 -12.43 3.47 -12.37
CA ALA A 159 -11.88 2.17 -12.74
C ALA A 159 -11.98 1.15 -11.60
N ARG A 160 -11.72 1.56 -10.36
CA ARG A 160 -11.85 0.69 -9.20
C ARG A 160 -13.28 0.22 -9.01
N ASN A 161 -14.26 1.12 -9.07
CA ASN A 161 -15.67 0.78 -8.93
C ASN A 161 -16.10 -0.26 -9.99
N GLU A 162 -15.71 -0.05 -11.25
CA GLU A 162 -16.01 -0.97 -12.35
C GLU A 162 -15.38 -2.36 -12.15
N VAL A 163 -14.07 -2.42 -11.85
CA VAL A 163 -13.36 -3.70 -11.63
C VAL A 163 -13.91 -4.43 -10.41
N PHE A 164 -14.19 -3.71 -9.33
CA PHE A 164 -14.69 -4.32 -8.10
C PHE A 164 -16.02 -5.03 -8.29
N VAL A 165 -16.94 -4.47 -9.08
CA VAL A 165 -18.21 -5.15 -9.43
C VAL A 165 -17.93 -6.50 -10.11
N THR A 166 -16.98 -6.57 -11.04
CA THR A 166 -16.62 -7.84 -11.72
C THR A 166 -15.97 -8.86 -10.79
N GLN A 167 -15.42 -8.41 -9.68
CA GLN A 167 -14.75 -9.22 -8.67
C GLN A 167 -15.64 -9.55 -7.47
N ASN A 168 -16.95 -9.29 -7.55
CA ASN A 168 -17.92 -9.49 -6.47
C ASN A 168 -17.62 -8.64 -5.21
N LEU A 169 -16.98 -7.49 -5.38
CA LEU A 169 -16.75 -6.48 -4.36
C LEU A 169 -17.80 -5.38 -4.51
N THR A 170 -18.83 -5.41 -3.68
CA THR A 170 -20.01 -4.54 -3.77
C THR A 170 -20.49 -4.13 -2.38
N GLU A 171 -21.43 -3.19 -2.31
CA GLU A 171 -22.09 -2.80 -1.05
C GLU A 171 -22.83 -3.96 -0.34
N LYS A 172 -23.21 -5.01 -1.09
CA LYS A 172 -23.90 -6.19 -0.56
C LYS A 172 -22.95 -7.28 -0.05
N THR A 173 -21.69 -7.19 -0.39
CA THR A 173 -20.64 -8.09 0.05
C THR A 173 -19.70 -7.35 0.99
N HIS A 174 -18.61 -6.85 0.48
CA HIS A 174 -17.64 -5.99 1.16
C HIS A 174 -16.74 -5.31 0.12
N TYR A 175 -15.93 -4.37 0.57
CA TYR A 175 -14.83 -3.82 -0.20
C TYR A 175 -13.48 -4.19 0.43
N ILE A 176 -12.40 -3.62 -0.07
CA ILE A 176 -11.03 -3.81 0.43
C ILE A 176 -10.62 -2.56 1.20
N ALA A 177 -9.93 -2.70 2.32
CA ALA A 177 -9.30 -1.58 3.00
C ALA A 177 -8.28 -0.91 2.06
N SER A 178 -8.43 0.39 1.82
CA SER A 178 -7.66 1.10 0.79
C SER A 178 -7.33 2.53 1.21
N THR A 179 -6.22 3.04 0.68
CA THR A 179 -5.87 4.46 0.77
C THR A 179 -5.46 4.94 -0.63
N GLY A 180 -6.11 6.01 -1.09
CA GLY A 180 -5.71 6.75 -2.29
C GLY A 180 -5.20 8.13 -1.86
N ILE A 181 -3.94 8.42 -2.11
CA ILE A 181 -3.28 9.67 -1.69
C ILE A 181 -2.36 10.20 -2.78
N GLY A 182 -2.00 11.47 -2.69
CA GLY A 182 -1.00 12.07 -3.56
C GLY A 182 0.35 11.37 -3.42
N GLY A 183 0.98 11.07 -4.55
CA GLY A 183 2.32 10.50 -4.64
C GLY A 183 2.73 10.38 -6.10
N ARG A 184 4.03 10.42 -6.39
CA ARG A 184 4.54 10.42 -7.76
C ARG A 184 5.55 9.30 -7.94
N HIS A 185 5.57 8.77 -9.15
CA HIS A 185 6.61 7.88 -9.64
C HIS A 185 7.73 8.72 -10.31
N ALA A 186 8.94 8.16 -10.44
CA ALA A 186 10.04 8.81 -11.15
C ALA A 186 9.72 9.07 -12.64
N ASP A 187 8.98 8.16 -13.26
CA ASP A 187 8.49 8.36 -14.64
C ASP A 187 7.19 9.19 -14.62
N PRO A 188 7.17 10.39 -15.24
CA PRO A 188 6.00 11.27 -15.23
C PRO A 188 4.79 10.73 -16.00
N LYS A 189 4.92 9.67 -16.81
CA LYS A 189 3.82 8.99 -17.48
C LYS A 189 3.05 8.07 -16.55
N VAL A 190 3.62 7.73 -15.40
CA VAL A 190 2.96 6.92 -14.37
C VAL A 190 2.11 7.83 -13.51
N LEU A 191 0.81 7.82 -13.72
CA LEU A 191 -0.17 8.62 -12.99
C LEU A 191 -0.65 7.92 -11.73
N VAL A 192 -0.60 6.58 -11.71
CA VAL A 192 -1.06 5.75 -10.61
C VAL A 192 -0.05 4.64 -10.35
N GLN A 193 0.38 4.52 -9.11
CA GLN A 193 1.20 3.43 -8.59
C GLN A 193 0.42 2.72 -7.49
N MET A 194 0.51 1.40 -7.41
CA MET A 194 -0.22 0.60 -6.45
C MET A 194 0.70 -0.30 -5.65
N ASP A 195 0.49 -0.34 -4.33
CA ASP A 195 1.02 -1.39 -3.46
C ASP A 195 -0.13 -2.26 -2.96
N THR A 196 0.14 -3.54 -2.75
CA THR A 196 -0.89 -4.53 -2.41
C THR A 196 -0.43 -5.49 -1.33
N TYR A 197 -1.41 -5.99 -0.57
CA TYR A 197 -1.20 -7.04 0.39
C TYR A 197 -2.39 -8.00 0.39
N ALA A 198 -2.10 -9.29 0.22
CA ALA A 198 -3.08 -10.37 0.28
C ALA A 198 -2.57 -11.52 1.14
N VAL A 199 -3.47 -12.36 1.62
CA VAL A 199 -3.13 -13.54 2.42
C VAL A 199 -3.87 -14.76 1.89
N ALA A 200 -3.12 -15.80 1.51
CA ALA A 200 -3.65 -17.11 1.19
C ALA A 200 -3.70 -18.00 2.43
N GLY A 201 -4.69 -18.90 2.48
CA GLY A 201 -4.88 -19.82 3.59
C GLY A 201 -5.79 -19.30 4.71
N LEU A 202 -6.33 -18.09 4.57
CA LEU A 202 -7.34 -17.57 5.49
C LEU A 202 -8.70 -18.21 5.21
N LYS A 203 -9.45 -18.41 6.29
CA LYS A 203 -10.88 -18.73 6.22
C LYS A 203 -11.69 -17.42 6.25
N PRO A 204 -12.89 -17.39 5.66
CA PRO A 204 -13.72 -16.18 5.61
C PRO A 204 -13.98 -15.55 6.99
N GLU A 205 -14.19 -16.39 8.02
CA GLU A 205 -14.45 -15.97 9.39
C GLU A 205 -13.27 -15.31 10.11
N GLN A 206 -12.08 -15.34 9.52
CA GLN A 206 -10.88 -14.67 10.04
C GLN A 206 -10.75 -13.22 9.55
N ILE A 207 -11.50 -12.85 8.51
CA ILE A 207 -11.42 -11.51 7.91
C ILE A 207 -12.62 -10.71 8.39
N HIS A 208 -12.35 -9.56 9.00
CA HIS A 208 -13.37 -8.70 9.57
C HIS A 208 -13.25 -7.29 9.01
N PHE A 209 -14.38 -6.74 8.56
CA PHE A 209 -14.45 -5.40 8.01
C PHE A 209 -14.87 -4.41 9.08
N LEU A 210 -14.20 -3.26 9.10
CA LEU A 210 -14.42 -2.23 10.10
C LEU A 210 -15.28 -1.12 9.49
N TYR A 211 -16.37 -0.86 10.19
CA TYR A 211 -17.29 0.21 9.86
C TYR A 211 -17.27 1.24 10.97
N ALA A 212 -17.40 2.38 11.00
CA ALA A 212 -17.49 3.30 12.13
C ALA A 212 -18.83 4.11 12.06
N PRO A 213 -20.00 3.46 12.05
CA PRO A 213 -21.27 4.07 11.65
C PRO A 213 -21.72 5.23 12.52
N THR A 214 -21.20 5.33 13.74
CA THR A 214 -21.45 6.46 14.64
C THR A 214 -20.60 7.70 14.32
N HIS A 215 -19.52 7.53 13.54
CA HIS A 215 -18.55 8.59 13.26
C HIS A 215 -18.36 8.83 11.77
N LEU A 216 -18.49 7.80 10.93
CA LEU A 216 -18.23 7.84 9.49
C LEU A 216 -19.42 7.25 8.74
N ASN A 217 -19.77 7.83 7.59
CA ASN A 217 -20.74 7.26 6.68
C ASN A 217 -20.12 6.13 5.82
N PRO A 218 -20.94 5.21 5.30
CA PRO A 218 -20.50 4.21 4.33
C PRO A 218 -19.90 4.88 3.07
N THR A 219 -18.83 4.28 2.55
CA THR A 219 -18.06 4.89 1.46
C THR A 219 -18.84 4.93 0.14
N TYR A 220 -19.69 3.94 -0.11
CA TYR A 220 -20.54 3.89 -1.30
C TYR A 220 -21.57 5.02 -1.39
N GLU A 221 -21.96 5.63 -0.26
CA GLU A 221 -22.90 6.79 -0.25
C GLU A 221 -22.34 8.02 -0.97
N TYR A 222 -21.01 8.15 -1.06
CA TYR A 222 -20.36 9.23 -1.82
C TYR A 222 -19.55 8.70 -3.03
N GLY A 223 -19.93 7.53 -3.53
CA GLY A 223 -19.48 7.01 -4.82
C GLY A 223 -18.10 6.36 -4.85
N VAL A 224 -17.53 6.00 -3.71
CA VAL A 224 -16.25 5.29 -3.66
C VAL A 224 -16.39 3.90 -3.04
N SER A 225 -15.51 2.98 -3.42
CA SER A 225 -15.55 1.58 -3.01
C SER A 225 -14.29 1.21 -2.22
N PHE A 226 -14.36 1.35 -0.89
CA PHE A 226 -13.34 0.82 0.03
C PHE A 226 -13.92 0.62 1.43
N GLU A 227 -13.34 -0.27 2.22
CA GLU A 227 -13.68 -0.39 3.64
C GLU A 227 -12.91 0.62 4.49
N ARG A 228 -13.50 1.07 5.59
CA ARG A 228 -12.84 1.95 6.58
C ARG A 228 -11.63 1.29 7.24
N GLY A 229 -11.63 -0.02 7.28
CA GLY A 229 -10.53 -0.84 7.70
C GLY A 229 -10.87 -2.32 7.59
N THR A 230 -9.86 -3.15 7.73
CA THR A 230 -9.97 -4.60 7.77
C THR A 230 -9.02 -5.12 8.83
N TYR A 231 -9.42 -6.11 9.62
CA TYR A 231 -8.49 -6.86 10.42
C TYR A 231 -8.57 -8.35 10.12
N VAL A 232 -7.44 -9.02 10.28
CA VAL A 232 -7.33 -10.47 10.18
C VAL A 232 -7.06 -11.03 11.57
N ASP A 233 -7.89 -11.99 12.00
CA ASP A 233 -7.73 -12.71 13.26
C ASP A 233 -6.96 -14.01 12.99
N TYR A 234 -5.75 -14.09 13.50
CA TYR A 234 -4.89 -15.28 13.40
C TYR A 234 -5.04 -16.20 14.62
N GLY A 235 -5.91 -15.85 15.58
CA GLY A 235 -6.13 -16.57 16.82
C GLY A 235 -5.20 -16.11 17.94
N ASP A 236 -3.91 -16.04 17.69
CA ASP A 236 -2.88 -15.54 18.61
C ASP A 236 -2.69 -14.02 18.54
N ARG A 237 -3.09 -13.40 17.44
CA ARG A 237 -2.97 -11.96 17.19
C ARG A 237 -4.01 -11.48 16.18
N ARG A 238 -4.24 -10.17 16.18
CA ARG A 238 -5.00 -9.47 15.15
C ARG A 238 -4.10 -8.48 14.42
N GLN A 239 -4.14 -8.53 13.12
CA GLN A 239 -3.47 -7.54 12.27
C GLN A 239 -4.52 -6.61 11.68
N VAL A 240 -4.44 -5.32 12.00
CA VAL A 240 -5.43 -4.31 11.65
C VAL A 240 -4.87 -3.35 10.59
N PHE A 241 -5.66 -3.12 9.55
CA PHE A 241 -5.36 -2.17 8.49
C PHE A 241 -6.46 -1.10 8.44
N ILE A 242 -6.12 0.13 8.76
CA ILE A 242 -7.04 1.27 8.71
C ILE A 242 -6.84 2.01 7.39
N SER A 243 -7.93 2.27 6.68
CA SER A 243 -7.93 3.05 5.45
C SER A 243 -7.70 4.53 5.72
N GLY A 244 -7.15 5.24 4.75
CA GLY A 244 -7.11 6.69 4.77
C GLY A 244 -8.54 7.25 4.79
N THR A 245 -8.82 8.17 5.72
CA THR A 245 -10.14 8.76 5.89
C THR A 245 -10.00 10.26 6.06
N ALA A 246 -10.80 11.02 5.31
CA ALA A 246 -10.90 12.47 5.50
C ALA A 246 -11.60 12.78 6.85
N SER A 247 -11.45 14.01 7.32
CA SER A 247 -12.15 14.51 8.52
C SER A 247 -13.62 14.78 8.20
N ILE A 248 -14.42 13.73 8.18
CA ILE A 248 -15.87 13.77 7.92
C ILE A 248 -16.63 13.07 9.06
N ASN A 249 -17.89 13.45 9.23
CA ASN A 249 -18.79 12.76 10.15
C ASN A 249 -19.64 11.69 9.45
N ASN A 250 -20.52 11.04 10.19
CA ASN A 250 -21.41 9.99 9.67
C ASN A 250 -22.54 10.51 8.73
N LYS A 251 -22.60 11.81 8.49
CA LYS A 251 -23.48 12.45 7.48
C LYS A 251 -22.71 12.86 6.22
N GLY A 252 -21.39 12.59 6.17
CA GLY A 252 -20.52 13.00 5.08
C GLY A 252 -20.11 14.49 5.14
N GLU A 253 -20.38 15.18 6.24
CA GLU A 253 -20.02 16.60 6.41
C GLU A 253 -18.57 16.72 6.87
N VAL A 254 -17.83 17.67 6.31
CA VAL A 254 -16.45 17.97 6.74
C VAL A 254 -16.49 18.55 8.16
N VAL A 255 -15.71 17.97 9.07
CA VAL A 255 -15.58 18.44 10.45
C VAL A 255 -14.22 19.06 10.69
N TYR A 256 -14.19 20.06 11.56
CA TYR A 256 -12.98 20.82 11.94
C TYR A 256 -12.22 21.45 10.77
N PRO A 257 -12.91 22.15 9.81
CA PRO A 257 -12.23 22.77 8.67
C PRO A 257 -11.19 23.78 9.18
N GLY A 258 -9.96 23.69 8.65
CA GLY A 258 -8.85 24.56 9.02
C GLY A 258 -8.14 24.22 10.34
N ASP A 259 -8.61 23.26 11.12
CA ASP A 259 -7.95 22.80 12.35
C ASP A 259 -7.34 21.41 12.18
N ILE A 260 -6.11 21.37 11.67
CA ILE A 260 -5.39 20.13 11.39
C ILE A 260 -5.13 19.26 12.64
N ARG A 261 -5.14 19.86 13.83
CA ARG A 261 -4.92 19.09 15.07
C ARG A 261 -6.16 18.30 15.49
N ARG A 262 -7.35 18.80 15.12
CA ARG A 262 -8.62 18.14 15.42
C ARG A 262 -9.11 17.23 14.31
N GLN A 263 -8.61 17.42 13.10
CA GLN A 263 -8.83 16.54 11.94
C GLN A 263 -8.05 15.23 12.09
#